data_1037cddb0115b77213789df1eb558d19
#
_entry.id   1037cddb0115b77213789df1eb558d19
#
_cell.length_a   1.000
_cell.length_b   1.000
_cell.length_c   1.000
_cell.angle_alpha   90.00
_cell.angle_beta   90.00
_cell.angle_gamma   90.00
#
_symmetry.space_group_name_H-M   'P 1'
#
loop_
_entity.id
_entity.type
_entity.pdbx_description
1 polymer ?
#
loop_
_entity_poly.entity_id
_entity_poly.type
_entity_poly.pdbx_seq_one_letter_code
_entity_poly.pdbx_strand_id
1 'polypeptide(L)'
;MIKFLLIALGGALGAPLRYFINDLMKNFYFFMMPSGTMLVNFIGCFCIGIAMAKIPDFKSNIYFFLIIGMLGSFTTMSAFSQQTIEMLYNGKAIHALVYVFLSISSCMIGTLLAYSFFKAA
;
A
#
# COMPACT_ATOMS: atom_id res chain seq x y z
N MET A 1 26.16 3.78 0.20
CA MET A 1 26.24 2.29 0.24
C MET A 1 25.22 1.70 1.22
N ILE A 2 25.30 2.03 2.50
CA ILE A 2 24.42 1.43 3.53
C ILE A 2 22.94 1.68 3.27
N LYS A 3 22.56 2.85 2.78
CA LYS A 3 21.16 3.19 2.45
C LYS A 3 20.56 2.28 1.38
N PHE A 4 21.32 2.03 0.30
CA PHE A 4 20.88 1.11 -0.76
C PHE A 4 20.70 -0.31 -0.25
N LEU A 5 21.60 -0.77 0.63
CA LEU A 5 21.48 -2.08 1.27
C LEU A 5 20.22 -2.17 2.14
N LEU A 6 19.96 -1.15 2.95
CA LEU A 6 18.76 -1.09 3.79
C LEU A 6 17.47 -1.09 2.97
N ILE A 7 17.43 -0.33 1.89
CA ILE A 7 16.28 -0.30 0.95
C ILE A 7 16.10 -1.68 0.31
N ALA A 8 17.19 -2.31 -0.14
CA ALA A 8 17.14 -3.64 -0.75
C ALA A 8 16.63 -4.70 0.22
N LEU A 9 17.10 -4.69 1.46
CA LEU A 9 16.62 -5.60 2.51
C LEU A 9 15.15 -5.38 2.85
N GLY A 10 14.73 -4.12 3.00
CA GLY A 10 13.33 -3.78 3.20
C GLY A 10 12.46 -4.23 2.03
N GLY A 11 12.92 -3.99 0.80
CA GLY A 11 12.25 -4.41 -0.43
C GLY A 11 12.10 -5.93 -0.55
N ALA A 12 13.15 -6.66 -0.14
CA ALA A 12 13.15 -8.12 -0.11
C ALA A 12 12.11 -8.71 0.86
N LEU A 13 11.65 -7.94 1.84
CA LEU A 13 10.56 -8.33 2.74
C LEU A 13 9.20 -7.83 2.23
N GLY A 14 9.12 -6.59 1.77
CA GLY A 14 7.85 -5.96 1.40
C GLY A 14 7.18 -6.59 0.17
N ALA A 15 7.94 -6.88 -0.88
CA ALA A 15 7.39 -7.45 -2.11
C ALA A 15 6.85 -8.88 -1.94
N PRO A 16 7.56 -9.83 -1.28
CA PRO A 16 6.99 -11.14 -0.98
C PRO A 16 5.77 -11.09 -0.07
N LEU A 17 5.77 -10.19 0.93
CA LEU A 17 4.62 -10.03 1.83
C LEU A 17 3.39 -9.53 1.07
N ARG A 18 3.56 -8.58 0.16
CA ARG A 18 2.51 -8.14 -0.78
C ARG A 18 1.97 -9.32 -1.59
N TYR A 19 2.86 -10.09 -2.20
CA TYR A 19 2.46 -11.25 -2.99
C TYR A 19 1.65 -12.26 -2.16
N PHE A 20 2.13 -12.56 -0.95
CA PHE A 20 1.46 -13.48 -0.03
C PHE A 20 0.03 -13.03 0.31
N ILE A 21 -0.18 -11.76 0.66
CA ILE A 21 -1.52 -11.23 0.94
C ILE A 21 -2.40 -11.25 -0.29
N ASN A 22 -1.88 -10.89 -1.46
CA ASN A 22 -2.63 -10.97 -2.70
C ASN A 22 -3.02 -12.41 -3.04
N ASP A 23 -2.14 -13.38 -2.82
CA ASP A 23 -2.44 -14.81 -3.04
C ASP A 23 -3.52 -15.33 -2.07
N LEU A 24 -3.46 -14.94 -0.80
CA LEU A 24 -4.54 -15.26 0.16
C LEU A 24 -5.89 -14.66 -0.25
N MET A 25 -5.86 -13.45 -0.82
CA MET A 25 -7.07 -12.68 -1.16
C MET A 25 -7.56 -12.92 -2.59
N LYS A 26 -6.89 -13.75 -3.39
CA LYS A 26 -7.19 -13.92 -4.83
C LYS A 26 -8.62 -14.36 -5.14
N ASN A 27 -9.27 -15.07 -4.20
CA ASN A 27 -10.65 -15.56 -4.33
C ASN A 27 -11.67 -14.63 -3.67
N PHE A 28 -11.23 -13.54 -3.04
CA PHE A 28 -12.09 -12.59 -2.39
C PHE A 28 -12.23 -11.32 -3.24
N TYR A 29 -13.46 -11.02 -3.64
CA TYR A 29 -13.82 -9.83 -4.41
C TYR A 29 -14.81 -9.00 -3.62
N PHE A 30 -14.52 -7.73 -3.44
CA PHE A 30 -15.42 -6.75 -2.85
C PHE A 30 -16.14 -6.01 -3.99
N PHE A 31 -17.44 -6.22 -4.14
CA PHE A 31 -18.22 -5.68 -5.26
C PHE A 31 -17.57 -5.95 -6.63
N MET A 32 -17.12 -7.18 -6.88
CA MET A 32 -16.41 -7.57 -8.09
C MET A 32 -15.06 -6.85 -8.31
N MET A 33 -14.55 -6.18 -7.31
CA MET A 33 -13.25 -5.50 -7.33
C MET A 33 -12.19 -6.35 -6.62
N PRO A 34 -10.91 -6.30 -7.06
CA PRO A 34 -9.84 -7.08 -6.45
C PRO A 34 -9.51 -6.55 -5.05
N SER A 35 -9.93 -7.30 -4.03
CA SER A 35 -9.77 -6.91 -2.63
C SER A 35 -8.33 -6.98 -2.12
N GLY A 36 -7.49 -7.84 -2.69
CA GLY A 36 -6.11 -8.02 -2.27
C GLY A 36 -5.28 -6.74 -2.43
N THR A 37 -5.33 -6.13 -3.60
CA THR A 37 -4.60 -4.88 -3.87
C THR A 37 -5.13 -3.71 -3.02
N MET A 38 -6.46 -3.63 -2.83
CA MET A 38 -7.06 -2.62 -1.95
C MET A 38 -6.56 -2.78 -0.51
N LEU A 39 -6.57 -4.01 0.01
CA LEU A 39 -6.13 -4.32 1.37
C LEU A 39 -4.64 -4.02 1.57
N VAL A 40 -3.79 -4.45 0.65
CA VAL A 40 -2.34 -4.21 0.69
C VAL A 40 -2.04 -2.72 0.70
N ASN A 41 -2.65 -1.96 -0.19
CA ASN A 41 -2.43 -0.52 -0.27
C ASN A 41 -2.98 0.19 0.97
N PHE A 42 -4.15 -0.21 1.48
CA PHE A 42 -4.70 0.35 2.71
C PHE A 42 -3.79 0.10 3.92
N ILE A 43 -3.34 -1.15 4.13
CA ILE A 43 -2.42 -1.51 5.23
C ILE A 43 -1.12 -0.72 5.11
N GLY A 44 -0.53 -0.66 3.91
CA GLY A 44 0.70 0.10 3.68
C GLY A 44 0.53 1.59 3.97
N CYS A 45 -0.56 2.19 3.52
CA CYS A 45 -0.88 3.60 3.79
C CYS A 45 -1.14 3.88 5.27
N PHE A 46 -1.83 2.98 5.96
CA PHE A 46 -2.01 3.06 7.41
C PHE A 46 -0.66 3.01 8.15
N CYS A 47 0.21 2.07 7.78
CA CYS A 47 1.56 1.96 8.33
C CYS A 47 2.43 3.19 8.03
N ILE A 48 2.29 3.80 6.84
CA ILE A 48 2.95 5.08 6.52
C ILE A 48 2.50 6.18 7.47
N GLY A 49 1.21 6.27 7.78
CA GLY A 49 0.69 7.24 8.75
C GLY A 49 1.34 7.08 10.14
N ILE A 50 1.47 5.85 10.63
CA ILE A 50 2.18 5.56 11.89
C ILE A 50 3.66 5.97 11.77
N ALA A 51 4.32 5.57 10.69
CA ALA A 51 5.74 5.87 10.48
C ALA A 51 6.01 7.39 10.43
N MET A 52 5.17 8.16 9.76
CA MET A 52 5.25 9.63 9.75
C MET A 52 5.13 10.24 11.15
N ALA A 53 4.32 9.65 12.02
CA ALA A 53 4.13 10.14 13.39
C ALA A 53 5.32 9.79 14.31
N LYS A 54 5.98 8.66 14.07
CA LYS A 54 7.01 8.10 14.98
C LYS A 54 8.44 8.21 14.47
N ILE A 55 8.64 8.43 13.17
CA ILE A 55 9.96 8.51 12.55
C ILE A 55 10.11 9.89 11.87
N PRO A 56 10.40 10.96 12.63
CA PRO A 56 10.50 12.29 12.07
C PRO A 56 11.78 12.52 11.25
N ASP A 57 12.80 11.69 11.44
CA ASP A 57 14.07 11.82 10.72
C ASP A 57 14.07 11.01 9.42
N PHE A 58 13.89 11.72 8.30
CA PHE A 58 13.95 11.16 6.94
C PHE A 58 15.35 10.66 6.52
N LYS A 59 16.38 10.88 7.32
CA LYS A 59 17.75 10.42 7.07
C LYS A 59 18.15 9.22 7.92
N SER A 60 17.25 8.77 8.80
CA SER A 60 17.52 7.62 9.68
C SER A 60 17.58 6.30 8.90
N ASN A 61 18.34 5.35 9.40
CA ASN A 61 18.46 4.02 8.81
C ASN A 61 17.10 3.29 8.79
N ILE A 62 16.28 3.49 9.83
CA ILE A 62 14.94 2.90 9.91
C ILE A 62 14.02 3.48 8.85
N TYR A 63 14.16 4.75 8.48
CA TYR A 63 13.40 5.37 7.40
C TYR A 63 13.70 4.68 6.06
N PHE A 64 14.97 4.48 5.72
CA PHE A 64 15.37 3.81 4.48
C PHE A 64 14.93 2.36 4.42
N PHE A 65 15.07 1.63 5.52
CA PHE A 65 14.66 0.23 5.57
C PHE A 65 13.13 0.07 5.55
N LEU A 66 12.43 0.72 6.48
CA LEU A 66 11.01 0.51 6.70
C LEU A 66 10.15 1.24 5.67
N ILE A 67 10.38 2.56 5.47
CA ILE A 67 9.48 3.37 4.66
C ILE A 67 9.80 3.21 3.17
N ILE A 68 11.04 3.45 2.77
CA ILE A 68 11.40 3.37 1.35
C ILE A 68 11.47 1.92 0.89
N GLY A 69 12.16 1.07 1.63
CA GLY A 69 12.34 -0.34 1.28
C GLY A 69 11.07 -1.16 1.46
N MET A 70 10.67 -1.40 2.69
CA MET A 70 9.61 -2.36 3.02
C MET A 70 8.23 -1.85 2.59
N LEU A 71 7.78 -0.70 3.07
CA LEU A 71 6.45 -0.17 2.74
C LEU A 71 6.35 0.27 1.29
N GLY A 72 7.43 0.85 0.72
CA GLY A 72 7.46 1.23 -0.70
C GLY A 72 7.33 0.05 -1.66
N SER A 73 7.86 -1.12 -1.32
CA SER A 73 7.71 -2.34 -2.11
C SER A 73 6.46 -3.16 -1.77
N PHE A 74 5.92 -2.98 -0.57
CA PHE A 74 4.68 -3.62 -0.13
C PHE A 74 3.46 -3.05 -0.84
N THR A 75 3.33 -1.72 -0.95
CA THR A 75 2.24 -1.06 -1.68
C THR A 75 2.46 -1.14 -3.20
N THR A 76 1.38 -1.04 -3.98
CA THR A 76 1.50 -1.17 -5.44
C THR A 76 0.51 -0.29 -6.21
N MET A 77 1.04 0.67 -6.95
CA MET A 77 0.28 1.44 -7.93
C MET A 77 0.16 0.69 -9.26
N SER A 78 1.15 -0.12 -9.64
CA SER A 78 1.16 -0.85 -10.91
C SER A 78 0.06 -1.89 -11.00
N ALA A 79 -0.13 -2.71 -9.95
CA ALA A 79 -1.22 -3.68 -9.90
C ALA A 79 -2.60 -2.98 -9.87
N PHE A 80 -2.72 -1.89 -9.13
CA PHE A 80 -3.93 -1.06 -9.10
C PHE A 80 -4.28 -0.52 -10.51
N SER A 81 -3.30 0.02 -11.23
CA SER A 81 -3.50 0.54 -12.59
C SER A 81 -3.89 -0.57 -13.56
N GLN A 82 -3.20 -1.71 -13.53
CA GLN A 82 -3.50 -2.86 -14.36
C GLN A 82 -4.95 -3.33 -14.15
N GLN A 83 -5.34 -3.56 -12.91
CA GLN A 83 -6.68 -4.04 -12.56
C GLN A 83 -7.78 -3.03 -12.96
N THR A 84 -7.51 -1.74 -12.82
CA THR A 84 -8.45 -0.69 -13.26
C THR A 84 -8.67 -0.75 -14.78
N ILE A 85 -7.61 -0.86 -15.54
CA ILE A 85 -7.67 -0.95 -17.01
C ILE A 85 -8.36 -2.25 -17.45
N GLU A 86 -8.05 -3.38 -16.81
CA GLU A 86 -8.74 -4.66 -17.07
C GLU A 86 -10.25 -4.56 -16.85
N MET A 87 -10.70 -3.91 -15.78
CA MET A 87 -12.13 -3.67 -15.54
C MET A 87 -12.76 -2.82 -16.64
N LEU A 88 -12.08 -1.77 -17.12
CA LEU A 88 -12.57 -0.93 -18.22
C LEU A 88 -12.71 -1.73 -19.52
N TYR A 89 -11.70 -2.51 -19.89
CA TYR A 89 -11.74 -3.34 -21.11
C TYR A 89 -12.81 -4.44 -21.04
N ASN A 90 -13.12 -4.93 -19.85
CA ASN A 90 -14.20 -5.91 -19.63
C ASN A 90 -15.60 -5.28 -19.51
N GLY A 91 -15.76 -4.01 -19.89
CA GLY A 91 -17.03 -3.31 -19.85
C GLY A 91 -17.54 -2.95 -18.46
N LYS A 92 -16.68 -3.03 -17.43
CA LYS A 92 -17.03 -2.74 -16.03
C LYS A 92 -16.60 -1.32 -15.62
N ALA A 93 -16.96 -0.32 -16.42
CA ALA A 93 -16.54 1.06 -16.21
C ALA A 93 -16.95 1.62 -14.83
N ILE A 94 -18.17 1.34 -14.38
CA ILE A 94 -18.67 1.79 -13.07
C ILE A 94 -17.84 1.15 -11.94
N HIS A 95 -17.55 -0.15 -12.03
CA HIS A 95 -16.71 -0.84 -11.04
C HIS A 95 -15.27 -0.27 -11.01
N ALA A 96 -14.71 0.04 -12.18
CA ALA A 96 -13.40 0.68 -12.28
C ALA A 96 -13.37 2.05 -11.59
N LEU A 97 -14.37 2.90 -11.84
CA LEU A 97 -14.49 4.22 -11.20
C LEU A 97 -14.63 4.10 -9.67
N VAL A 98 -15.51 3.20 -9.21
CA VAL A 98 -15.70 2.95 -7.77
C VAL A 98 -14.42 2.40 -7.14
N TYR A 99 -13.73 1.49 -7.82
CA TYR A 99 -12.46 0.92 -7.37
C TYR A 99 -11.39 2.01 -7.19
N VAL A 100 -11.23 2.89 -8.15
CA VAL A 100 -10.29 4.03 -8.06
C VAL A 100 -10.64 4.93 -6.89
N PHE A 101 -11.90 5.34 -6.80
CA PHE A 101 -12.36 6.25 -5.74
C PHE A 101 -12.18 5.65 -4.34
N LEU A 102 -12.62 4.41 -4.13
CA LEU A 102 -12.52 3.73 -2.83
C LEU A 102 -11.06 3.45 -2.46
N SER A 103 -10.23 3.01 -3.40
CA SER A 103 -8.82 2.73 -3.14
C SER A 103 -8.07 3.99 -2.70
N ILE A 104 -8.20 5.08 -3.44
CA ILE A 104 -7.51 6.33 -3.11
C ILE A 104 -8.05 6.92 -1.80
N SER A 105 -9.37 7.01 -1.65
CA SER A 105 -9.99 7.60 -0.47
C SER A 105 -9.66 6.82 0.81
N SER A 106 -9.75 5.49 0.77
CA SER A 106 -9.42 4.65 1.93
C SER A 106 -7.95 4.77 2.33
N CYS A 107 -7.03 4.80 1.36
CA CYS A 107 -5.61 4.99 1.62
C CYS A 107 -5.32 6.35 2.26
N MET A 108 -5.88 7.43 1.72
CA MET A 108 -5.68 8.78 2.26
C MET A 108 -6.26 8.92 3.67
N ILE A 109 -7.48 8.42 3.89
CA ILE A 109 -8.13 8.43 5.20
C ILE A 109 -7.34 7.56 6.19
N GLY A 110 -6.91 6.37 5.78
CA GLY A 110 -6.11 5.47 6.61
C GLY A 110 -4.80 6.12 7.07
N THR A 111 -4.08 6.77 6.17
CA THR A 111 -2.86 7.52 6.50
C THR A 111 -3.14 8.67 7.48
N LEU A 112 -4.18 9.47 7.21
CA LEU A 112 -4.55 10.61 8.05
C LEU A 112 -4.95 10.18 9.47
N LEU A 113 -5.80 9.17 9.59
CA LEU A 113 -6.26 8.66 10.89
C LEU A 113 -5.09 8.07 11.69
N ALA A 114 -4.26 7.25 11.05
CA ALA A 114 -3.09 6.67 11.70
C ALA A 114 -2.12 7.76 12.18
N TYR A 115 -1.80 8.72 11.30
CA TYR A 115 -0.93 9.83 11.65
C TYR A 115 -1.48 10.65 12.82
N SER A 116 -2.75 11.05 12.77
CA SER A 116 -3.38 11.86 13.80
C SER A 116 -3.42 11.14 15.16
N PHE A 117 -3.80 9.87 15.16
CA PHE A 117 -3.89 9.06 16.37
C PHE A 117 -2.51 8.84 17.01
N PHE A 118 -1.52 8.40 16.23
CA PHE A 118 -0.19 8.07 16.75
C PHE A 118 0.70 9.29 16.99
N LYS A 119 0.40 10.44 16.40
CA LYS A 119 1.07 11.71 16.72
C LYS A 119 0.61 12.24 18.08
N ALA A 120 -0.67 12.09 18.40
CA ALA A 120 -1.22 12.53 19.70
C ALA A 120 -0.83 11.59 20.86
N ALA A 121 -0.56 10.34 20.55
CA ALA A 121 -0.07 9.34 21.51
C ALA A 121 1.45 9.41 21.64
#